data_f39a2ba71b11bd7864f8cd343b10599c
#
_entry.id   f39a2ba71b11bd7864f8cd343b10599c
#
_cell.length_a   1.000
_cell.length_b   1.000
_cell.length_c   1.000
_cell.angle_alpha   90.00
_cell.angle_beta   90.00
_cell.angle_gamma   90.00
#
_symmetry.space_group_name_H-M   'P 1'
#
loop_
_entity.id
_entity.type
_entity.pdbx_description
1 polymer ?
#
loop_
_entity_poly.entity_id
_entity_poly.type
_entity_poly.pdbx_seq_one_letter_code
_entity_poly.pdbx_strand_id
1 'polypeptide(L)'
;ENFKNEMFDTTRYGYKAPAIPGTVAGLLDAHSNFGKLPLKDVLAPVIKQAKEGIPVTYDLHMAIKDTFQLKDDPESSKIFFKDNQAIAENSILKRPDLAKTISLISQNGKNGFYQGEVAKLFIDAMVANDGLFTIEDFQSYKASFKQPIVSIYRNHKVFAAAPPSGGGITLLTALNILDNYSLSKLKSNSAYTYHLLAESIRRGHNNRSHFVGDPDYYNVPVDQLLSKIAKRKPAVHALIDTGALITGKTNLEVAQFLLSEGLEDMEGCVFL
;
A
#
# COMPACT_ATOMS: atom_id res chain seq x y z
N GLU A 1 6.27 17.87 8.68
CA GLU A 1 6.62 19.27 8.32
C GLU A 1 7.95 19.38 7.59
N ASN A 2 8.93 18.49 7.84
CA ASN A 2 10.27 18.54 7.22
C ASN A 2 10.27 18.24 5.70
N PHE A 3 9.21 17.63 5.17
CA PHE A 3 9.12 17.29 3.74
C PHE A 3 8.49 18.36 2.85
N LYS A 4 7.93 19.43 3.41
CA LYS A 4 7.21 20.45 2.62
C LYS A 4 8.09 21.28 1.70
N ASN A 5 9.41 21.28 1.92
CA ASN A 5 10.37 22.08 1.15
C ASN A 5 11.44 21.24 0.42
N GLU A 6 11.37 19.91 0.48
CA GLU A 6 12.31 19.03 -0.23
C GLU A 6 11.77 18.65 -1.60
N MET A 7 12.66 18.49 -2.58
CA MET A 7 12.27 18.04 -3.91
C MET A 7 11.59 16.67 -3.82
N PHE A 8 10.55 16.47 -4.63
CA PHE A 8 9.69 15.27 -4.67
C PHE A 8 10.46 13.94 -4.71
N ASP A 9 11.69 13.93 -5.22
CA ASP A 9 12.55 12.74 -5.32
C ASP A 9 13.05 12.24 -3.96
N THR A 10 13.30 13.09 -2.97
CA THR A 10 13.81 12.68 -1.65
C THR A 10 12.79 11.90 -0.81
N THR A 11 11.50 12.01 -1.12
CA THR A 11 10.43 11.24 -0.49
C THR A 11 10.22 9.87 -1.13
N ARG A 12 10.87 9.60 -2.27
CA ARG A 12 10.74 8.35 -3.02
C ARG A 12 12.00 7.51 -3.02
N TYR A 13 13.16 8.17 -3.01
CA TYR A 13 14.46 7.52 -3.16
C TYR A 13 15.44 8.01 -2.11
N GLY A 14 16.43 7.18 -1.79
CA GLY A 14 17.47 7.49 -0.83
C GLY A 14 17.05 7.26 0.62
N TYR A 15 17.90 7.67 1.54
CA TYR A 15 17.80 7.31 2.96
C TYR A 15 16.72 8.09 3.75
N LYS A 16 16.13 9.12 3.16
CA LYS A 16 14.99 9.85 3.75
C LYS A 16 13.62 9.27 3.37
N ALA A 17 13.58 8.41 2.34
CA ALA A 17 12.34 7.82 1.86
C ALA A 17 11.82 6.62 2.66
N PRO A 18 12.65 5.70 3.20
CA PRO A 18 12.14 4.48 3.82
C PRO A 18 11.55 4.77 5.20
N ALA A 19 10.47 4.05 5.50
CA ALA A 19 9.99 3.87 6.86
C ALA A 19 10.76 2.73 7.56
N ILE A 20 10.61 2.60 8.87
CA ILE A 20 11.18 1.47 9.61
C ILE A 20 10.65 0.16 9.02
N PRO A 21 11.53 -0.81 8.65
CA PRO A 21 11.12 -2.05 8.04
C PRO A 21 10.24 -2.90 8.95
N GLY A 22 8.95 -2.95 8.68
CA GLY A 22 7.95 -3.64 9.51
C GLY A 22 7.71 -5.11 9.16
N THR A 23 8.14 -5.56 7.97
CA THR A 23 7.84 -6.90 7.44
C THR A 23 8.31 -8.02 8.38
N VAL A 24 9.52 -7.91 8.94
CA VAL A 24 10.08 -8.93 9.83
C VAL A 24 9.23 -9.06 11.11
N ALA A 25 8.87 -7.95 11.75
CA ALA A 25 8.03 -7.96 12.94
C ALA A 25 6.65 -8.57 12.64
N GLY A 26 6.00 -8.11 11.56
CA GLY A 26 4.68 -8.60 11.17
C GLY A 26 4.64 -10.08 10.85
N LEU A 27 5.61 -10.59 10.07
CA LEU A 27 5.69 -12.01 9.72
C LEU A 27 6.00 -12.90 10.94
N LEU A 28 6.90 -12.45 11.83
CA LEU A 28 7.22 -13.19 13.03
C LEU A 28 6.05 -13.21 14.02
N ASP A 29 5.28 -12.13 14.15
CA ASP A 29 4.06 -12.09 14.95
C ASP A 29 2.98 -13.01 14.35
N ALA A 30 2.80 -12.99 13.04
CA ALA A 30 1.89 -13.90 12.36
C ALA A 30 2.33 -15.38 12.57
N HIS A 31 3.62 -15.66 12.44
CA HIS A 31 4.16 -17.00 12.67
C HIS A 31 3.97 -17.44 14.13
N SER A 32 4.24 -16.56 15.09
CA SER A 32 4.07 -16.87 16.52
C SER A 32 2.62 -17.20 16.89
N ASN A 33 1.64 -16.53 16.26
CA ASN A 33 0.23 -16.74 16.57
C ASN A 33 -0.41 -17.88 15.76
N PHE A 34 0.03 -18.13 14.54
CA PHE A 34 -0.64 -19.03 13.60
C PHE A 34 0.28 -20.09 12.98
N GLY A 35 1.60 -19.97 13.15
CA GLY A 35 2.58 -20.91 12.61
C GLY A 35 2.51 -22.29 13.28
N LYS A 36 2.66 -23.33 12.46
CA LYS A 36 2.68 -24.74 12.94
C LYS A 36 4.07 -25.35 12.87
N LEU A 37 4.89 -24.93 11.94
CA LEU A 37 6.26 -25.41 11.79
C LEU A 37 7.23 -24.54 12.60
N PRO A 38 8.34 -25.10 13.10
CA PRO A 38 9.41 -24.28 13.69
C PRO A 38 9.92 -23.23 12.71
N LEU A 39 10.18 -22.00 13.20
CA LEU A 39 10.66 -20.89 12.36
C LEU A 39 11.89 -21.25 11.53
N LYS A 40 12.84 -22.01 12.12
CA LYS A 40 14.05 -22.48 11.44
C LYS A 40 13.74 -23.33 10.20
N ASP A 41 12.70 -24.15 10.26
CA ASP A 41 12.33 -25.05 9.16
C ASP A 41 11.63 -24.26 8.05
N VAL A 42 10.86 -23.22 8.41
CA VAL A 42 10.23 -22.28 7.45
C VAL A 42 11.28 -21.47 6.72
N LEU A 43 12.32 -20.99 7.41
CA LEU A 43 13.34 -20.12 6.82
C LEU A 43 14.50 -20.87 6.16
N ALA A 44 14.71 -22.16 6.45
CA ALA A 44 15.82 -22.94 5.90
C ALA A 44 15.88 -22.92 4.35
N PRO A 45 14.80 -23.15 3.59
CA PRO A 45 14.84 -23.12 2.14
C PRO A 45 15.20 -21.72 1.59
N VAL A 46 14.74 -20.64 2.23
CA VAL A 46 15.03 -19.26 1.81
C VAL A 46 16.51 -18.94 2.06
N ILE A 47 17.07 -19.35 3.20
CA ILE A 47 18.50 -19.20 3.51
C ILE A 47 19.34 -19.95 2.47
N LYS A 48 18.94 -21.18 2.12
CA LYS A 48 19.60 -21.98 1.09
C LYS A 48 19.60 -21.27 -0.26
N GLN A 49 18.43 -20.82 -0.73
CA GLN A 49 18.30 -20.10 -2.00
C GLN A 49 19.13 -18.80 -2.03
N ALA A 50 19.15 -18.04 -0.94
CA ALA A 50 19.97 -16.85 -0.86
C ALA A 50 21.48 -17.13 -0.94
N LYS A 51 21.94 -18.24 -0.36
CA LYS A 51 23.35 -18.69 -0.43
C LYS A 51 23.73 -19.24 -1.79
N GLU A 52 22.98 -20.22 -2.27
CA GLU A 52 23.28 -20.95 -3.52
C GLU A 52 22.98 -20.11 -4.75
N GLY A 53 22.01 -19.20 -4.61
CA GLY A 53 21.53 -18.32 -5.65
C GLY A 53 20.27 -18.83 -6.35
N ILE A 54 19.63 -17.94 -7.05
CA ILE A 54 18.47 -18.20 -7.89
C ILE A 54 18.76 -17.81 -9.34
N PRO A 55 18.18 -18.49 -10.34
CA PRO A 55 18.33 -18.07 -11.71
C PRO A 55 17.63 -16.72 -11.93
N VAL A 56 18.30 -15.84 -12.65
CA VAL A 56 17.73 -14.54 -13.07
C VAL A 56 16.77 -14.81 -14.22
N THR A 57 15.47 -14.58 -13.96
CA THR A 57 14.44 -14.69 -14.99
C THR A 57 14.48 -13.48 -15.93
N TYR A 58 13.82 -13.57 -17.07
CA TYR A 58 13.64 -12.45 -18.00
C TYR A 58 13.02 -11.23 -17.29
N ASP A 59 11.95 -11.44 -16.51
CA ASP A 59 11.26 -10.36 -15.82
C ASP A 59 12.17 -9.70 -14.77
N LEU A 60 12.95 -10.48 -14.03
CA LEU A 60 13.92 -9.94 -13.05
C LEU A 60 15.01 -9.14 -13.75
N HIS A 61 15.56 -9.66 -14.87
CA HIS A 61 16.55 -8.93 -15.67
C HIS A 61 15.99 -7.59 -16.15
N MET A 62 14.79 -7.59 -16.73
CA MET A 62 14.16 -6.37 -17.22
C MET A 62 13.85 -5.39 -16.10
N ALA A 63 13.32 -5.86 -14.96
CA ALA A 63 13.05 -5.01 -13.80
C ALA A 63 14.32 -4.33 -13.27
N ILE A 64 15.44 -5.04 -13.19
CA ILE A 64 16.75 -4.47 -12.80
C ILE A 64 17.20 -3.44 -13.84
N LYS A 65 17.13 -3.78 -15.12
CA LYS A 65 17.55 -2.92 -16.23
C LYS A 65 16.77 -1.61 -16.29
N ASP A 66 15.47 -1.67 -16.06
CA ASP A 66 14.56 -0.53 -16.15
C ASP A 66 14.53 0.34 -14.88
N THR A 67 15.18 -0.13 -13.79
CA THR A 67 15.26 0.59 -12.51
C THR A 67 16.66 1.21 -12.35
N PHE A 68 16.89 2.35 -13.00
CA PHE A 68 18.19 3.00 -13.02
C PHE A 68 18.69 3.41 -11.62
N GLN A 69 17.80 3.68 -10.67
CA GLN A 69 18.13 4.00 -9.28
C GLN A 69 18.94 2.90 -8.58
N LEU A 70 18.74 1.63 -8.95
CA LEU A 70 19.55 0.51 -8.44
C LEU A 70 21.02 0.60 -8.89
N LYS A 71 21.26 1.21 -10.05
CA LYS A 71 22.60 1.39 -10.58
C LYS A 71 23.34 2.54 -9.90
N ASP A 72 22.59 3.59 -9.56
CA ASP A 72 23.13 4.80 -8.93
C ASP A 72 23.43 4.58 -7.43
N ASP A 73 22.74 3.63 -6.78
CA ASP A 73 23.05 3.22 -5.41
C ASP A 73 24.22 2.24 -5.36
N PRO A 74 25.35 2.57 -4.68
CA PRO A 74 26.56 1.75 -4.71
C PRO A 74 26.38 0.31 -4.20
N GLU A 75 25.52 0.09 -3.20
CA GLU A 75 25.32 -1.24 -2.64
C GLU A 75 24.38 -2.08 -3.51
N SER A 76 23.32 -1.48 -4.04
CA SER A 76 22.43 -2.13 -5.01
C SER A 76 23.19 -2.45 -6.30
N SER A 77 24.06 -1.54 -6.77
CA SER A 77 24.84 -1.73 -7.97
C SER A 77 25.76 -2.95 -7.89
N LYS A 78 26.43 -3.17 -6.75
CA LYS A 78 27.26 -4.37 -6.52
C LYS A 78 26.49 -5.68 -6.64
N ILE A 79 25.22 -5.65 -6.31
CA ILE A 79 24.35 -6.85 -6.29
C ILE A 79 23.76 -7.13 -7.66
N PHE A 80 23.26 -6.09 -8.33
CA PHE A 80 22.40 -6.22 -9.48
C PHE A 80 23.06 -5.88 -10.82
N PHE A 81 24.28 -5.31 -10.78
CA PHE A 81 25.00 -4.93 -11.99
C PHE A 81 26.39 -5.57 -12.04
N LYS A 82 26.82 -5.94 -13.24
CA LYS A 82 28.17 -6.39 -13.55
C LYS A 82 28.65 -5.64 -14.80
N ASP A 83 29.86 -5.11 -14.76
CA ASP A 83 30.43 -4.34 -15.87
C ASP A 83 29.47 -3.24 -16.36
N ASN A 84 28.81 -2.57 -15.42
CA ASN A 84 27.85 -1.49 -15.67
C ASN A 84 26.54 -1.92 -16.37
N GLN A 85 26.28 -3.21 -16.50
CA GLN A 85 25.08 -3.79 -17.11
C GLN A 85 24.30 -4.60 -16.07
N ALA A 86 22.97 -4.61 -16.19
CA ALA A 86 22.11 -5.48 -15.37
C ALA A 86 22.57 -6.94 -15.52
N ILE A 87 22.56 -7.70 -14.40
CA ILE A 87 22.91 -9.11 -14.42
C ILE A 87 22.11 -9.85 -15.50
N ALA A 88 22.79 -10.72 -16.25
CA ALA A 88 22.20 -11.36 -17.42
C ALA A 88 21.10 -12.36 -17.04
N GLU A 89 20.10 -12.49 -17.90
CA GLU A 89 19.13 -13.57 -17.84
C GLU A 89 19.83 -14.93 -17.77
N ASN A 90 19.27 -15.87 -17.03
CA ASN A 90 19.82 -17.21 -16.75
C ASN A 90 21.14 -17.21 -15.95
N SER A 91 21.70 -16.07 -15.56
CA SER A 91 22.79 -16.04 -14.57
C SER A 91 22.26 -16.38 -13.16
N ILE A 92 23.18 -16.65 -12.24
CA ILE A 92 22.80 -16.99 -10.85
C ILE A 92 23.02 -15.77 -9.95
N LEU A 93 21.94 -15.26 -9.38
CA LEU A 93 21.95 -14.19 -8.37
C LEU A 93 22.12 -14.79 -6.98
N LYS A 94 23.27 -14.55 -6.35
CA LYS A 94 23.55 -14.92 -4.97
C LYS A 94 23.40 -13.72 -4.03
N ARG A 95 22.84 -13.95 -2.86
CA ARG A 95 22.62 -12.94 -1.82
C ARG A 95 23.16 -13.42 -0.46
N PRO A 96 24.49 -13.55 -0.29
CA PRO A 96 25.05 -14.09 0.96
C PRO A 96 24.73 -13.24 2.19
N ASP A 97 24.70 -11.90 2.07
CA ASP A 97 24.36 -11.01 3.18
C ASP A 97 22.90 -11.16 3.60
N LEU A 98 21.99 -11.30 2.63
CA LEU A 98 20.59 -11.62 2.91
C LEU A 98 20.47 -12.97 3.62
N ALA A 99 21.22 -13.99 3.18
CA ALA A 99 21.22 -15.29 3.85
C ALA A 99 21.71 -15.18 5.30
N LYS A 100 22.71 -14.35 5.58
CA LYS A 100 23.19 -14.07 6.93
C LYS A 100 22.12 -13.38 7.76
N THR A 101 21.49 -12.35 7.23
CA THR A 101 20.38 -11.62 7.90
C THR A 101 19.23 -12.58 8.26
N ILE A 102 18.76 -13.39 7.29
CA ILE A 102 17.68 -14.36 7.53
C ILE A 102 18.11 -15.44 8.53
N SER A 103 19.38 -15.84 8.53
CA SER A 103 19.91 -16.78 9.52
C SER A 103 19.86 -16.21 10.94
N LEU A 104 20.21 -14.94 11.12
CA LEU A 104 20.10 -14.25 12.41
C LEU A 104 18.65 -14.15 12.89
N ILE A 105 17.73 -13.85 11.97
CA ILE A 105 16.27 -13.86 12.26
C ILE A 105 15.81 -15.27 12.66
N SER A 106 16.25 -16.30 11.94
CA SER A 106 15.92 -17.70 12.24
C SER A 106 16.36 -18.14 13.65
N GLN A 107 17.51 -17.65 14.10
CA GLN A 107 18.11 -18.00 15.40
C GLN A 107 17.55 -17.16 16.54
N ASN A 108 17.35 -15.86 16.33
CA ASN A 108 17.08 -14.90 17.40
C ASN A 108 15.70 -14.20 17.27
N GLY A 109 14.87 -14.63 16.31
CA GLY A 109 13.58 -13.98 16.06
C GLY A 109 13.73 -12.49 15.74
N LYS A 110 12.86 -11.66 16.32
CA LYS A 110 12.90 -10.18 16.12
C LYS A 110 14.24 -9.57 16.51
N ASN A 111 14.88 -10.07 17.55
CA ASN A 111 16.18 -9.56 18.00
C ASN A 111 17.27 -9.75 16.96
N GLY A 112 17.18 -10.78 16.10
CA GLY A 112 18.12 -11.01 15.01
C GLY A 112 18.07 -9.94 13.90
N PHE A 113 17.04 -9.10 13.90
CA PHE A 113 16.88 -8.01 12.92
C PHE A 113 16.89 -6.64 13.59
N TYR A 114 16.06 -6.43 14.61
CA TYR A 114 15.89 -5.11 15.24
C TYR A 114 16.95 -4.79 16.30
N GLN A 115 17.82 -5.74 16.61
CA GLN A 115 18.93 -5.56 17.55
C GLN A 115 20.22 -6.13 16.96
N GLY A 116 21.34 -5.86 17.64
CA GLY A 116 22.66 -6.41 17.27
C GLY A 116 23.19 -5.92 15.93
N GLU A 117 23.82 -6.83 15.19
CA GLU A 117 24.58 -6.51 13.98
C GLU A 117 23.72 -5.89 12.87
N VAL A 118 22.55 -6.46 12.58
CA VAL A 118 21.66 -5.98 11.49
C VAL A 118 21.16 -4.58 11.79
N ALA A 119 20.68 -4.35 13.01
CA ALA A 119 20.23 -3.02 13.43
C ALA A 119 21.35 -1.98 13.32
N LYS A 120 22.57 -2.35 13.78
CA LYS A 120 23.73 -1.47 13.67
C LYS A 120 24.04 -1.09 12.23
N LEU A 121 24.04 -2.04 11.29
CA LEU A 121 24.31 -1.78 9.87
C LEU A 121 23.27 -0.82 9.27
N PHE A 122 21.98 -0.99 9.61
CA PHE A 122 20.92 -0.08 9.19
C PHE A 122 21.15 1.35 9.69
N ILE A 123 21.45 1.48 10.98
CA ILE A 123 21.63 2.81 11.59
C ILE A 123 22.92 3.47 11.12
N ASP A 124 24.01 2.74 10.99
CA ASP A 124 25.27 3.27 10.43
C ASP A 124 25.03 3.84 9.02
N ALA A 125 24.24 3.15 8.19
CA ALA A 125 23.87 3.63 6.87
C ALA A 125 22.95 4.86 6.91
N MET A 126 21.98 4.90 7.83
CA MET A 126 21.11 6.07 8.03
C MET A 126 21.91 7.30 8.46
N VAL A 127 22.79 7.16 9.45
CA VAL A 127 23.64 8.26 9.95
C VAL A 127 24.59 8.77 8.85
N ALA A 128 25.18 7.86 8.09
CA ALA A 128 26.13 8.23 7.02
C ALA A 128 25.48 8.97 5.84
N ASN A 129 24.14 8.89 5.70
CA ASN A 129 23.42 9.44 4.55
C ASN A 129 22.22 10.33 4.95
N ASP A 130 22.24 10.95 6.12
CA ASP A 130 21.21 11.84 6.63
C ASP A 130 19.79 11.22 6.66
N GLY A 131 19.70 9.92 6.93
CA GLY A 131 18.44 9.20 7.10
C GLY A 131 17.68 9.65 8.35
N LEU A 132 16.39 9.31 8.44
CA LEU A 132 15.49 9.91 9.43
C LEU A 132 15.32 9.12 10.71
N PHE A 133 15.40 7.80 10.69
CA PHE A 133 15.12 7.02 11.90
C PHE A 133 16.38 6.68 12.71
N THR A 134 16.21 6.60 14.02
CA THR A 134 17.25 6.35 15.02
C THR A 134 17.30 4.88 15.40
N ILE A 135 18.30 4.51 16.22
CA ILE A 135 18.40 3.16 16.78
C ILE A 135 17.22 2.86 17.71
N GLU A 136 16.77 3.84 18.47
CA GLU A 136 15.62 3.74 19.38
C GLU A 136 14.34 3.47 18.62
N ASP A 137 14.09 4.19 17.52
CA ASP A 137 12.94 3.95 16.64
C ASP A 137 12.97 2.53 16.08
N PHE A 138 14.14 2.08 15.62
CA PHE A 138 14.31 0.76 15.02
C PHE A 138 14.08 -0.36 16.05
N GLN A 139 14.69 -0.24 17.25
CA GLN A 139 14.57 -1.23 18.32
C GLN A 139 13.19 -1.28 18.97
N SER A 140 12.49 -0.14 19.03
CA SER A 140 11.15 -0.05 19.62
C SER A 140 10.04 -0.47 18.68
N TYR A 141 10.35 -0.74 17.40
CA TYR A 141 9.34 -1.06 16.40
C TYR A 141 8.51 -2.29 16.77
N LYS A 142 7.20 -2.16 16.66
CA LYS A 142 6.22 -3.22 16.92
C LYS A 142 5.18 -3.26 15.80
N ALA A 143 4.87 -4.44 15.31
CA ALA A 143 3.71 -4.63 14.46
C ALA A 143 2.43 -4.58 15.30
N SER A 144 1.36 -4.02 14.74
CA SER A 144 0.05 -3.94 15.39
C SER A 144 -0.96 -4.82 14.67
N PHE A 145 -1.78 -5.54 15.44
CA PHE A 145 -2.94 -6.25 14.91
C PHE A 145 -4.13 -5.28 14.85
N LYS A 146 -4.67 -5.06 13.67
CA LYS A 146 -5.87 -4.23 13.47
C LYS A 146 -7.03 -5.09 13.01
N GLN A 147 -8.25 -4.78 13.47
CA GLN A 147 -9.44 -5.43 12.98
C GLN A 147 -9.69 -5.04 11.53
N PRO A 148 -10.04 -5.99 10.66
CA PRO A 148 -10.36 -5.67 9.27
C PRO A 148 -11.63 -4.80 9.21
N ILE A 149 -11.70 -3.93 8.21
CA ILE A 149 -12.95 -3.28 7.85
C ILE A 149 -13.82 -4.25 7.06
N VAL A 150 -15.13 -4.18 7.26
CA VAL A 150 -16.06 -5.17 6.69
C VAL A 150 -17.22 -4.46 6.00
N SER A 151 -17.60 -4.94 4.82
CA SER A 151 -18.82 -4.56 4.13
C SER A 151 -19.53 -5.80 3.58
N ILE A 152 -20.78 -5.64 3.18
CA ILE A 152 -21.56 -6.69 2.52
C ILE A 152 -21.77 -6.30 1.08
N TYR A 153 -21.30 -7.16 0.17
CA TYR A 153 -21.51 -7.04 -1.26
C TYR A 153 -22.24 -8.27 -1.79
N ARG A 154 -23.44 -8.11 -2.34
CA ARG A 154 -24.25 -9.22 -2.89
C ARG A 154 -24.37 -10.41 -1.95
N ASN A 155 -24.72 -10.16 -0.70
CA ASN A 155 -24.85 -11.15 0.39
C ASN A 155 -23.53 -11.83 0.82
N HIS A 156 -22.37 -11.38 0.35
CA HIS A 156 -21.08 -11.86 0.82
C HIS A 156 -20.42 -10.83 1.73
N LYS A 157 -19.88 -11.30 2.86
CA LYS A 157 -19.00 -10.46 3.69
C LYS A 157 -17.67 -10.29 3.00
N VAL A 158 -17.23 -9.05 2.81
CA VAL A 158 -15.92 -8.70 2.26
C VAL A 158 -15.10 -8.08 3.37
N PHE A 159 -13.98 -8.71 3.68
CA PHE A 159 -13.01 -8.23 4.66
C PHE A 159 -11.87 -7.55 3.91
N ALA A 160 -11.48 -6.37 4.37
CA ALA A 160 -10.39 -5.62 3.77
C ALA A 160 -9.48 -5.02 4.84
N ALA A 161 -8.25 -4.70 4.47
CA ALA A 161 -7.30 -4.07 5.39
C ALA A 161 -7.83 -2.73 5.89
N ALA A 162 -7.73 -2.52 7.21
CA ALA A 162 -8.08 -1.26 7.84
C ALA A 162 -7.04 -0.16 7.55
N PRO A 163 -7.38 1.13 7.76
CA PRO A 163 -6.40 2.19 7.77
C PRO A 163 -5.19 1.87 8.69
N PRO A 164 -3.98 2.29 8.31
CA PRO A 164 -3.61 3.26 7.28
C PRO A 164 -3.69 2.75 5.84
N SER A 165 -4.03 1.46 5.62
CA SER A 165 -4.22 0.94 4.28
C SER A 165 -5.43 1.60 3.60
N GLY A 166 -5.18 2.38 2.56
CA GLY A 166 -6.25 3.00 1.78
C GLY A 166 -6.95 2.05 0.81
N GLY A 167 -6.36 0.87 0.54
CA GLY A 167 -6.90 -0.11 -0.41
C GLY A 167 -8.26 -0.67 0.00
N GLY A 168 -8.45 -0.92 1.31
CA GLY A 168 -9.71 -1.40 1.85
C GLY A 168 -10.86 -0.40 1.65
N ILE A 169 -10.64 0.86 1.96
CA ILE A 169 -11.63 1.93 1.74
C ILE A 169 -11.96 2.07 0.25
N THR A 170 -10.93 2.10 -0.62
CA THR A 170 -11.13 2.17 -2.08
C THR A 170 -11.98 1.01 -2.59
N LEU A 171 -11.63 -0.23 -2.22
CA LEU A 171 -12.33 -1.43 -2.64
C LEU A 171 -13.79 -1.43 -2.16
N LEU A 172 -13.99 -1.25 -0.85
CA LEU A 172 -15.33 -1.35 -0.27
C LEU A 172 -16.24 -0.19 -0.72
N THR A 173 -15.70 1.01 -0.93
CA THR A 173 -16.46 2.12 -1.56
C THR A 173 -16.89 1.73 -2.97
N ALA A 174 -15.97 1.24 -3.79
CA ALA A 174 -16.30 0.83 -5.16
C ALA A 174 -17.35 -0.29 -5.19
N LEU A 175 -17.21 -1.32 -4.35
CA LEU A 175 -18.18 -2.41 -4.25
C LEU A 175 -19.54 -1.92 -3.76
N ASN A 176 -19.59 -0.99 -2.80
CA ASN A 176 -20.82 -0.38 -2.32
C ASN A 176 -21.58 0.37 -3.42
N ILE A 177 -20.86 1.05 -4.32
CA ILE A 177 -21.46 1.70 -5.50
C ILE A 177 -21.98 0.65 -6.48
N LEU A 178 -21.14 -0.33 -6.83
CA LEU A 178 -21.47 -1.39 -7.78
C LEU A 178 -22.64 -2.29 -7.32
N ASP A 179 -22.91 -2.36 -6.03
CA ASP A 179 -24.03 -3.12 -5.46
C ASP A 179 -25.41 -2.61 -5.93
N ASN A 180 -25.49 -1.35 -6.40
CA ASN A 180 -26.69 -0.75 -6.93
C ASN A 180 -26.96 -1.11 -8.42
N TYR A 181 -26.05 -1.81 -9.07
CA TYR A 181 -26.15 -2.14 -10.50
C TYR A 181 -26.23 -3.65 -10.73
N SER A 182 -27.10 -4.08 -11.64
CA SER A 182 -27.21 -5.49 -12.06
C SER A 182 -26.08 -5.82 -13.04
N LEU A 183 -24.85 -6.01 -12.54
CA LEU A 183 -23.67 -6.26 -13.40
C LEU A 183 -23.84 -7.53 -14.29
N SER A 184 -24.60 -8.52 -13.83
CA SER A 184 -24.88 -9.73 -14.63
C SER A 184 -25.69 -9.46 -15.91
N LYS A 185 -26.39 -8.32 -15.98
CA LYS A 185 -27.13 -7.89 -17.16
C LYS A 185 -26.31 -7.02 -18.09
N LEU A 186 -25.12 -6.62 -17.70
CA LEU A 186 -24.24 -5.81 -18.52
C LEU A 186 -23.42 -6.70 -19.44
N LYS A 187 -23.19 -6.22 -20.66
CA LYS A 187 -22.29 -6.88 -21.59
C LYS A 187 -20.86 -6.76 -21.10
N SER A 188 -20.18 -7.89 -20.93
CA SER A 188 -18.74 -7.92 -20.60
C SER A 188 -17.95 -7.09 -21.61
N ASN A 189 -16.94 -6.38 -21.11
CA ASN A 189 -16.05 -5.54 -21.93
C ASN A 189 -16.77 -4.47 -22.78
N SER A 190 -17.95 -4.01 -22.31
CA SER A 190 -18.61 -2.86 -22.94
C SER A 190 -18.07 -1.54 -22.36
N ALA A 191 -18.16 -0.46 -23.15
CA ALA A 191 -17.77 0.88 -22.69
C ALA A 191 -18.52 1.30 -21.42
N TYR A 192 -19.81 0.94 -21.31
CA TYR A 192 -20.61 1.21 -20.10
C TYR A 192 -20.10 0.46 -18.87
N THR A 193 -19.71 -0.81 -19.02
CA THR A 193 -19.14 -1.59 -17.90
C THR A 193 -17.83 -0.99 -17.42
N TYR A 194 -16.94 -0.63 -18.34
CA TYR A 194 -15.67 0.04 -17.99
C TYR A 194 -15.89 1.41 -17.36
N HIS A 195 -16.84 2.21 -17.90
CA HIS A 195 -17.18 3.49 -17.31
C HIS A 195 -17.67 3.35 -15.86
N LEU A 196 -18.58 2.41 -15.62
CA LEU A 196 -19.11 2.15 -14.27
C LEU A 196 -18.01 1.70 -13.29
N LEU A 197 -17.11 0.83 -13.71
CA LEU A 197 -15.97 0.39 -12.90
C LEU A 197 -15.02 1.55 -12.60
N ALA A 198 -14.64 2.30 -13.64
CA ALA A 198 -13.73 3.44 -13.49
C ALA A 198 -14.28 4.50 -12.53
N GLU A 199 -15.57 4.87 -12.69
CA GLU A 199 -16.23 5.84 -11.81
C GLU A 199 -16.34 5.35 -10.36
N SER A 200 -16.63 4.07 -10.17
CA SER A 200 -16.70 3.50 -8.83
C SER A 200 -15.33 3.50 -8.13
N ILE A 201 -14.28 3.14 -8.86
CA ILE A 201 -12.91 3.14 -8.35
C ILE A 201 -12.42 4.57 -8.11
N ARG A 202 -12.71 5.51 -9.02
CA ARG A 202 -12.35 6.93 -8.89
C ARG A 202 -12.88 7.52 -7.58
N ARG A 203 -14.11 7.22 -7.19
CA ARG A 203 -14.70 7.67 -5.92
C ARG A 203 -14.04 7.02 -4.71
N GLY A 204 -13.72 5.73 -4.80
CA GLY A 204 -12.92 5.06 -3.77
C GLY A 204 -11.55 5.70 -3.57
N HIS A 205 -10.88 6.08 -4.66
CA HIS A 205 -9.61 6.83 -4.60
C HIS A 205 -9.78 8.24 -4.03
N ASN A 206 -10.87 8.94 -4.38
CA ASN A 206 -11.17 10.25 -3.82
C ASN A 206 -11.32 10.17 -2.29
N ASN A 207 -12.14 9.22 -1.79
CA ASN A 207 -12.29 8.97 -0.36
C ASN A 207 -10.94 8.67 0.33
N ARG A 208 -10.14 7.80 -0.30
CA ARG A 208 -8.80 7.49 0.19
C ARG A 208 -7.94 8.74 0.32
N SER A 209 -7.89 9.57 -0.72
CA SER A 209 -6.98 10.72 -0.77
C SER A 209 -7.33 11.83 0.21
N HIS A 210 -8.60 11.99 0.55
CA HIS A 210 -9.07 13.07 1.41
C HIS A 210 -9.22 12.66 2.89
N PHE A 211 -9.53 11.41 3.15
CA PHE A 211 -9.99 10.99 4.48
C PHE A 211 -9.17 9.85 5.11
N VAL A 212 -8.26 9.22 4.36
CA VAL A 212 -7.47 8.11 4.92
C VAL A 212 -6.07 8.58 5.28
N GLY A 213 -5.74 8.40 6.55
CA GLY A 213 -4.44 8.62 7.13
C GLY A 213 -4.10 7.52 8.14
N ASP A 214 -3.02 7.71 8.88
CA ASP A 214 -2.68 6.80 9.98
C ASP A 214 -3.62 7.06 11.17
N PRO A 215 -4.42 6.06 11.59
CA PRO A 215 -5.38 6.22 12.68
C PRO A 215 -4.72 6.47 14.05
N ASP A 216 -3.42 6.23 14.20
CA ASP A 216 -2.69 6.56 15.41
C ASP A 216 -2.48 8.09 15.56
N TYR A 217 -2.62 8.85 14.45
CA TYR A 217 -2.46 10.31 14.39
C TYR A 217 -3.67 11.04 13.83
N TYR A 218 -4.58 10.38 13.17
CA TYR A 218 -5.72 10.97 12.47
C TYR A 218 -6.98 10.11 12.61
N ASN A 219 -8.10 10.71 13.02
CA ASN A 219 -9.37 9.99 13.12
C ASN A 219 -9.97 9.74 11.73
N VAL A 220 -9.78 8.55 11.19
CA VAL A 220 -10.33 8.14 9.88
C VAL A 220 -11.81 7.79 10.05
N PRO A 221 -12.75 8.48 9.36
CA PRO A 221 -14.19 8.27 9.51
C PRO A 221 -14.69 7.04 8.73
N VAL A 222 -14.17 5.85 9.07
CA VAL A 222 -14.43 4.59 8.33
C VAL A 222 -15.92 4.29 8.19
N ASP A 223 -16.69 4.41 9.26
CA ASP A 223 -18.12 4.09 9.25
C ASP A 223 -18.91 5.01 8.33
N GLN A 224 -18.54 6.30 8.27
CA GLN A 224 -19.15 7.27 7.37
C GLN A 224 -18.81 6.96 5.91
N LEU A 225 -17.54 6.68 5.61
CA LEU A 225 -17.06 6.35 4.27
C LEU A 225 -17.68 5.06 3.71
N LEU A 226 -18.01 4.10 4.58
CA LEU A 226 -18.60 2.81 4.20
C LEU A 226 -20.10 2.72 4.49
N SER A 227 -20.75 3.79 4.96
CA SER A 227 -22.17 3.80 5.30
C SER A 227 -23.04 3.51 4.07
N LYS A 228 -24.25 2.95 4.31
CA LYS A 228 -25.24 2.72 3.25
C LYS A 228 -25.75 4.02 2.62
N ILE A 229 -25.59 5.16 3.30
CA ILE A 229 -25.90 6.48 2.75
C ILE A 229 -24.94 6.84 1.61
N ALA A 230 -23.66 6.51 1.76
CA ALA A 230 -22.69 6.59 0.64
C ALA A 230 -23.07 5.65 -0.53
N LYS A 231 -23.92 4.64 -0.31
CA LYS A 231 -24.48 3.77 -1.35
C LYS A 231 -25.61 4.39 -2.15
N ARG A 232 -26.24 5.46 -1.64
CA ARG A 232 -27.42 6.03 -2.29
C ARG A 232 -27.00 6.94 -3.46
N LYS A 233 -27.48 6.58 -4.65
CA LYS A 233 -27.51 7.39 -5.88
C LYS A 233 -26.14 7.78 -6.47
N PRO A 234 -25.40 6.80 -7.03
CA PRO A 234 -24.21 7.11 -7.82
C PRO A 234 -24.44 8.13 -8.96
N ALA A 235 -25.66 8.14 -9.52
CA ALA A 235 -26.03 9.08 -10.55
C ALA A 235 -26.00 10.54 -10.06
N VAL A 236 -26.44 10.78 -8.82
CA VAL A 236 -26.45 12.13 -8.24
C VAL A 236 -25.04 12.63 -7.95
N HIS A 237 -24.17 11.78 -7.40
CA HIS A 237 -22.77 12.13 -7.22
C HIS A 237 -22.07 12.42 -8.56
N ALA A 238 -22.36 11.63 -9.60
CA ALA A 238 -21.85 11.90 -10.94
C ALA A 238 -22.34 13.24 -11.49
N LEU A 239 -23.59 13.60 -11.27
CA LEU A 239 -24.14 14.89 -11.67
C LEU A 239 -23.50 16.06 -10.92
N ILE A 240 -23.28 15.93 -9.61
CA ILE A 240 -22.63 16.94 -8.80
C ILE A 240 -21.18 17.16 -9.25
N ASP A 241 -20.40 16.09 -9.39
CA ASP A 241 -19.00 16.16 -9.80
C ASP A 241 -18.89 16.70 -11.25
N THR A 242 -19.77 16.25 -12.14
CA THR A 242 -19.80 16.75 -13.53
C THR A 242 -20.24 18.22 -13.57
N GLY A 243 -21.22 18.58 -12.77
CA GLY A 243 -21.68 19.95 -12.64
C GLY A 243 -20.59 20.87 -12.10
N ALA A 244 -19.86 20.46 -11.08
CA ALA A 244 -18.74 21.21 -10.53
C ALA A 244 -17.60 21.38 -11.56
N LEU A 245 -17.28 20.31 -12.31
CA LEU A 245 -16.25 20.34 -13.35
C LEU A 245 -16.61 21.29 -14.49
N ILE A 246 -17.87 21.26 -14.96
CA ILE A 246 -18.34 22.08 -16.10
C ILE A 246 -18.54 23.52 -15.69
N THR A 247 -19.07 23.78 -14.49
CA THR A 247 -19.46 25.13 -14.06
C THR A 247 -18.38 25.87 -13.31
N GLY A 248 -17.30 25.19 -12.89
CA GLY A 248 -16.27 25.73 -12.01
C GLY A 248 -16.75 26.03 -10.58
N LYS A 249 -17.95 25.55 -10.21
CA LYS A 249 -18.51 25.67 -8.87
C LYS A 249 -18.03 24.54 -7.97
N THR A 250 -18.07 24.76 -6.68
CA THR A 250 -17.83 23.68 -5.69
C THR A 250 -18.94 22.62 -5.74
N ASN A 251 -18.64 21.40 -5.32
CA ASN A 251 -19.65 20.34 -5.23
C ASN A 251 -20.85 20.75 -4.35
N LEU A 252 -20.59 21.55 -3.31
CA LEU A 252 -21.64 22.08 -2.43
C LEU A 252 -22.59 23.03 -3.18
N GLU A 253 -22.07 23.95 -3.97
CA GLU A 253 -22.89 24.89 -4.76
C GLU A 253 -23.73 24.20 -5.83
N VAL A 254 -23.16 23.18 -6.49
CA VAL A 254 -23.90 22.35 -7.46
C VAL A 254 -25.01 21.56 -6.77
N ALA A 255 -24.73 21.00 -5.62
CA ALA A 255 -25.73 20.29 -4.84
C ALA A 255 -26.85 21.17 -4.35
N GLN A 256 -26.55 22.37 -3.83
CA GLN A 256 -27.54 23.36 -3.43
C GLN A 256 -28.41 23.79 -4.60
N PHE A 257 -27.82 23.96 -5.79
CA PHE A 257 -28.58 24.26 -7.00
C PHE A 257 -29.52 23.11 -7.38
N LEU A 258 -29.04 21.87 -7.38
CA LEU A 258 -29.87 20.70 -7.70
C LEU A 258 -31.03 20.51 -6.70
N LEU A 259 -30.80 20.81 -5.41
CA LEU A 259 -31.86 20.82 -4.39
C LEU A 259 -32.91 21.93 -4.64
N SER A 260 -32.47 23.12 -5.05
CA SER A 260 -33.37 24.23 -5.35
C SER A 260 -34.27 23.99 -6.57
N GLU A 261 -33.84 23.11 -7.49
CA GLU A 261 -34.58 22.70 -8.67
C GLU A 261 -35.56 21.52 -8.41
N GLY A 262 -35.82 21.19 -7.15
CA GLY A 262 -36.83 20.18 -6.77
C GLY A 262 -36.36 18.73 -6.90
N LEU A 263 -35.07 18.48 -6.98
CA LEU A 263 -34.51 17.14 -6.90
C LEU A 263 -34.45 16.68 -5.44
N GLU A 264 -35.62 16.61 -4.79
CA GLU A 264 -35.84 16.31 -3.37
C GLU A 264 -35.28 14.94 -2.91
N ASP A 265 -35.01 14.09 -3.84
CA ASP A 265 -34.39 12.78 -3.60
C ASP A 265 -32.92 12.87 -3.15
N MET A 266 -32.42 14.08 -2.93
CA MET A 266 -31.06 14.36 -2.50
C MET A 266 -30.88 14.51 -0.98
N GLU A 267 -31.94 14.36 -0.18
CA GLU A 267 -31.87 14.45 1.28
C GLU A 267 -30.90 13.45 1.97
N GLY A 268 -30.25 12.59 1.21
CA GLY A 268 -29.22 11.69 1.70
C GLY A 268 -27.80 12.02 1.24
N CYS A 269 -27.58 13.09 0.52
CA CYS A 269 -26.25 13.57 0.16
C CYS A 269 -25.69 14.40 1.32
N VAL A 270 -25.08 13.75 2.29
CA VAL A 270 -24.23 14.44 3.27
C VAL A 270 -22.94 14.79 2.54
N PHE A 271 -22.73 16.09 2.38
CA PHE A 271 -21.48 16.63 1.90
C PHE A 271 -20.46 16.54 3.04
N LEU A 272 -19.46 15.70 2.85
CA LEU A 272 -18.23 15.72 3.61
C LEU A 272 -17.12 16.29 2.73
#